data_079eb74ef4c115d61f3f3de7f0c37e6b
#
_entry.id   079eb74ef4c115d61f3f3de7f0c37e6b
#
_cell.length_a   1.000
_cell.length_b   1.000
_cell.length_c   1.000
_cell.angle_alpha   90.00
_cell.angle_beta   90.00
_cell.angle_gamma   90.00
#
_symmetry.space_group_name_H-M   'P 1'
#
loop_
_entity.id
_entity.type
_entity.pdbx_description
1 polymer ?
#
loop_
_entity_poly.entity_id
_entity_poly.type
_entity_poly.pdbx_seq_one_letter_code
_entity_poly.pdbx_strand_id
1 'polypeptide(L)'
;MPPRYLNHCRTVSRSFRAIVLLGLLTCAGSPPAYAGELDRVLEDTKAHVTAPLHWDSHDWTWFATAAAATALATTADESVRDHFAPAASATGPRSSHELRDAAPIALLTVGTYLASQWSDKQHLRRTSYDMAEAAGLAMFSSAALKFVTGRQRPYVTPKSNQWFKSGDAFPSGHVAVAFAAATVYAERDPDPTFARRALAYGLATATAYARIDGNSHWLSDAVAGAALGIATGRFVLHRESRRTAMQFGVIPTHGGAIITWTFQPNE
;
A
#
# COMPACT_ATOMS: atom_id res chain seq x y z
N MET A 1 19.02 16.28 -31.69
CA MET A 1 18.87 16.31 -30.22
C MET A 1 18.36 14.98 -29.77
N PRO A 2 19.07 14.19 -28.96
CA PRO A 2 18.58 12.90 -28.47
C PRO A 2 17.54 13.12 -27.36
N PRO A 3 16.53 12.25 -27.26
CA PRO A 3 15.41 12.44 -26.35
C PRO A 3 15.81 12.24 -24.89
N ARG A 4 15.44 13.19 -24.03
CA ARG A 4 15.66 13.23 -22.57
C ARG A 4 14.90 12.16 -21.77
N TYR A 5 14.38 11.11 -22.40
CA TYR A 5 13.52 10.10 -21.78
C TYR A 5 14.26 9.02 -20.97
N LEU A 6 15.58 8.87 -21.14
CA LEU A 6 16.35 7.83 -20.45
C LEU A 6 16.66 8.12 -18.98
N ASN A 7 16.46 9.34 -18.50
CA ASN A 7 16.73 9.68 -17.11
C ASN A 7 15.58 9.39 -16.14
N HIS A 8 14.36 9.14 -16.62
CA HIS A 8 13.18 8.91 -15.76
C HIS A 8 13.14 7.50 -15.15
N CYS A 9 13.62 6.47 -15.86
CA CYS A 9 13.74 5.13 -15.27
C CYS A 9 14.70 5.05 -14.08
N ARG A 10 15.68 5.96 -14.00
CA ARG A 10 16.65 6.00 -12.88
C ARG A 10 16.07 6.62 -11.61
N THR A 11 15.05 7.47 -11.70
CA THR A 11 14.46 8.17 -10.54
C THR A 11 13.50 7.26 -9.77
N VAL A 12 12.70 6.44 -10.46
CA VAL A 12 11.86 5.41 -9.83
C VAL A 12 12.69 4.41 -9.03
N SER A 13 13.89 4.07 -9.54
CA SER A 13 14.85 3.18 -8.88
C SER A 13 15.40 3.76 -7.55
N ARG A 14 15.52 5.07 -7.40
CA ARG A 14 16.07 5.69 -6.17
C ARG A 14 15.04 5.76 -5.05
N SER A 15 13.80 6.14 -5.34
CA SER A 15 12.72 6.19 -4.34
C SER A 15 12.34 4.78 -3.86
N PHE A 16 12.33 3.80 -4.77
CA PHE A 16 12.12 2.39 -4.43
C PHE A 16 13.21 1.85 -3.49
N ARG A 17 14.48 2.19 -3.75
CA ARG A 17 15.60 1.80 -2.86
C ARG A 17 15.52 2.48 -1.50
N ALA A 18 15.05 3.73 -1.41
CA ALA A 18 14.92 4.44 -0.14
C ALA A 18 13.82 3.84 0.75
N ILE A 19 12.69 3.44 0.18
CA ILE A 19 11.57 2.83 0.93
C ILE A 19 11.93 1.40 1.36
N VAL A 20 12.57 0.61 0.50
CA VAL A 20 13.06 -0.73 0.84
C VAL A 20 14.18 -0.66 1.90
N LEU A 21 15.09 0.31 1.79
CA LEU A 21 16.15 0.54 2.79
C LEU A 21 15.59 1.04 4.13
N LEU A 22 14.54 1.86 4.14
CA LEU A 22 13.89 2.29 5.38
C LEU A 22 13.20 1.11 6.08
N GLY A 23 12.55 0.21 5.33
CA GLY A 23 11.99 -1.03 5.84
C GLY A 23 13.04 -2.00 6.39
N LEU A 24 14.22 -2.06 5.76
CA LEU A 24 15.33 -2.91 6.20
C LEU A 24 16.12 -2.31 7.38
N LEU A 25 16.21 -0.98 7.50
CA LEU A 25 16.91 -0.30 8.61
C LEU A 25 16.14 -0.38 9.93
N THR A 26 14.83 -0.54 9.92
CA THR A 26 14.05 -0.78 11.14
C THR A 26 14.26 -2.20 11.71
N CYS A 27 14.83 -3.10 10.91
CA CYS A 27 15.12 -4.49 11.31
C CYS A 27 16.49 -4.71 11.98
N ALA A 28 17.36 -3.71 12.18
CA ALA A 28 18.76 -3.88 12.56
C ALA A 28 19.03 -3.99 14.07
N GLY A 29 18.22 -4.70 14.83
CA GLY A 29 18.33 -4.73 16.30
C GLY A 29 18.40 -6.08 17.02
N SER A 30 18.26 -7.29 16.41
CA SER A 30 18.44 -8.58 17.12
C SER A 30 18.50 -9.80 16.18
N PRO A 31 19.54 -10.66 16.26
CA PRO A 31 19.82 -11.65 15.21
C PRO A 31 18.98 -12.92 15.10
N PRO A 32 18.27 -13.50 16.09
CA PRO A 32 17.54 -14.74 15.83
C PRO A 32 16.09 -14.60 15.37
N ALA A 33 15.49 -13.40 15.46
CA ALA A 33 14.08 -13.18 15.08
C ALA A 33 13.89 -12.94 13.56
N TYR A 34 14.92 -12.62 12.82
CA TYR A 34 14.81 -12.14 11.44
C TYR A 34 14.61 -13.22 10.38
N ALA A 35 15.10 -14.45 10.58
CA ALA A 35 14.89 -15.53 9.63
C ALA A 35 13.38 -15.82 9.46
N GLY A 36 12.64 -15.89 10.56
CA GLY A 36 11.20 -16.11 10.53
C GLY A 36 10.38 -14.96 9.94
N GLU A 37 10.85 -13.71 10.07
CA GLU A 37 10.15 -12.55 9.49
C GLU A 37 10.35 -12.46 7.96
N LEU A 38 11.53 -12.80 7.46
CA LEU A 38 11.77 -12.86 6.01
C LEU A 38 10.95 -13.96 5.35
N ASP A 39 10.91 -15.15 5.96
CA ASP A 39 10.09 -16.27 5.47
C ASP A 39 8.61 -15.87 5.45
N ARG A 40 8.15 -15.19 6.48
CA ARG A 40 6.80 -14.63 6.57
C ARG A 40 6.48 -13.69 5.41
N VAL A 41 7.33 -12.70 5.15
CA VAL A 41 7.14 -11.72 4.06
C VAL A 41 7.14 -12.42 2.70
N LEU A 42 7.99 -13.41 2.49
CA LEU A 42 8.04 -14.19 1.25
C LEU A 42 6.77 -15.03 1.04
N GLU A 43 6.29 -15.69 2.10
CA GLU A 43 5.02 -16.45 2.08
C GLU A 43 3.82 -15.54 1.80
N ASP A 44 3.78 -14.37 2.43
CA ASP A 44 2.69 -13.42 2.23
C ASP A 44 2.75 -12.77 0.85
N THR A 45 3.94 -12.49 0.33
CA THR A 45 4.11 -12.03 -1.05
C THR A 45 3.62 -13.08 -2.05
N LYS A 46 3.99 -14.35 -1.86
CA LYS A 46 3.51 -15.46 -2.70
C LYS A 46 1.99 -15.59 -2.61
N ALA A 47 1.44 -15.60 -1.40
CA ALA A 47 0.00 -15.70 -1.18
C ALA A 47 -0.76 -14.52 -1.79
N HIS A 48 -0.21 -13.29 -1.69
CA HIS A 48 -0.79 -12.09 -2.29
C HIS A 48 -0.84 -12.15 -3.81
N VAL A 49 0.24 -12.60 -4.45
CA VAL A 49 0.30 -12.77 -5.91
C VAL A 49 -0.66 -13.85 -6.41
N THR A 50 -0.82 -14.92 -5.64
CA THR A 50 -1.71 -16.03 -6.00
C THR A 50 -3.14 -15.87 -5.49
N ALA A 51 -3.43 -14.83 -4.69
CA ALA A 51 -4.75 -14.58 -4.12
C ALA A 51 -5.89 -14.61 -5.16
N PRO A 52 -5.75 -14.00 -6.36
CA PRO A 52 -6.83 -14.03 -7.36
C PRO A 52 -7.25 -15.43 -7.81
N LEU A 53 -6.38 -16.42 -7.67
CA LEU A 53 -6.69 -17.83 -8.00
C LEU A 53 -7.58 -18.52 -6.96
N HIS A 54 -7.75 -17.90 -5.79
CA HIS A 54 -8.47 -18.45 -4.64
C HIS A 54 -9.61 -17.54 -4.18
N TRP A 55 -9.95 -16.52 -4.97
CA TRP A 55 -11.02 -15.56 -4.64
C TRP A 55 -12.37 -16.24 -4.62
N ASP A 56 -13.14 -15.93 -3.60
CA ASP A 56 -14.55 -16.30 -3.48
C ASP A 56 -15.47 -15.27 -4.15
N SER A 57 -16.78 -15.47 -4.02
CA SER A 57 -17.78 -14.56 -4.60
C SER A 57 -17.76 -13.16 -4.00
N HIS A 58 -17.38 -13.03 -2.72
CA HIS A 58 -17.24 -11.74 -2.05
C HIS A 58 -16.03 -10.98 -2.58
N ASP A 59 -14.90 -11.64 -2.75
CA ASP A 59 -13.66 -11.05 -3.31
C ASP A 59 -13.91 -10.57 -4.75
N TRP A 60 -14.57 -11.38 -5.57
CA TRP A 60 -14.93 -11.00 -6.93
C TRP A 60 -15.93 -9.83 -6.95
N THR A 61 -16.88 -9.77 -6.02
CA THR A 61 -17.81 -8.63 -5.89
C THR A 61 -17.08 -7.36 -5.52
N TRP A 62 -16.14 -7.43 -4.56
CA TRP A 62 -15.29 -6.30 -4.20
C TRP A 62 -14.47 -5.81 -5.40
N PHE A 63 -13.83 -6.73 -6.12
CA PHE A 63 -13.04 -6.40 -7.30
C PHE A 63 -13.91 -5.74 -8.39
N ALA A 64 -15.07 -6.30 -8.69
CA ALA A 64 -15.99 -5.75 -9.68
C ALA A 64 -16.47 -4.34 -9.28
N THR A 65 -16.77 -4.13 -8.01
CA THR A 65 -17.16 -2.82 -7.47
C THR A 65 -16.01 -1.80 -7.60
N ALA A 66 -14.80 -2.19 -7.24
CA ALA A 66 -13.61 -1.34 -7.37
C ALA A 66 -13.31 -1.02 -8.85
N ALA A 67 -13.44 -2.00 -9.74
CA ALA A 67 -13.27 -1.81 -11.18
C ALA A 67 -14.34 -0.87 -11.76
N ALA A 68 -15.61 -1.05 -11.36
CA ALA A 68 -16.71 -0.17 -11.77
C ALA A 68 -16.51 1.28 -11.27
N ALA A 69 -16.14 1.45 -9.99
CA ALA A 69 -15.83 2.76 -9.44
C ALA A 69 -14.65 3.44 -10.18
N THR A 70 -13.61 2.67 -10.51
CA THR A 70 -12.47 3.15 -11.30
C THR A 70 -12.91 3.55 -12.70
N ALA A 71 -13.70 2.72 -13.38
CA ALA A 71 -14.23 3.02 -14.70
C ALA A 71 -15.13 4.26 -14.69
N LEU A 72 -15.97 4.42 -13.67
CA LEU A 72 -16.77 5.63 -13.52
C LEU A 72 -15.87 6.86 -13.30
N ALA A 73 -14.83 6.75 -12.49
CA ALA A 73 -13.90 7.85 -12.25
C ALA A 73 -13.15 8.29 -13.53
N THR A 74 -12.94 7.39 -14.52
CA THR A 74 -12.31 7.80 -15.81
C THR A 74 -13.14 8.83 -16.57
N THR A 75 -14.44 8.86 -16.38
CA THR A 75 -15.32 9.84 -17.05
C THR A 75 -15.10 11.27 -16.55
N ALA A 76 -14.56 11.42 -15.34
CA ALA A 76 -14.26 12.71 -14.72
C ALA A 76 -12.76 13.09 -14.77
N ASP A 77 -11.89 12.22 -15.26
CA ASP A 77 -10.44 12.43 -15.25
C ASP A 77 -10.00 13.75 -15.86
N GLU A 78 -10.47 14.06 -17.07
CA GLU A 78 -10.07 15.27 -17.77
C GLU A 78 -10.65 16.53 -17.11
N SER A 79 -11.92 16.49 -16.69
CA SER A 79 -12.56 17.61 -16.00
C SER A 79 -11.89 17.93 -14.67
N VAL A 80 -11.56 16.91 -13.89
CA VAL A 80 -10.85 17.06 -12.61
C VAL A 80 -9.44 17.60 -12.86
N ARG A 81 -8.71 17.04 -13.81
CA ARG A 81 -7.39 17.54 -14.19
C ARG A 81 -7.45 19.01 -14.60
N ASP A 82 -8.41 19.42 -15.44
CA ASP A 82 -8.53 20.78 -15.94
C ASP A 82 -8.94 21.77 -14.84
N HIS A 83 -9.66 21.33 -13.82
CA HIS A 83 -9.94 22.13 -12.64
C HIS A 83 -8.66 22.46 -11.85
N PHE A 84 -7.80 21.47 -11.61
CA PHE A 84 -6.57 21.63 -10.82
C PHE A 84 -5.39 22.17 -11.65
N ALA A 85 -5.30 21.84 -12.93
CA ALA A 85 -4.21 22.22 -13.83
C ALA A 85 -4.73 22.80 -15.15
N PRO A 86 -5.25 24.05 -15.15
CA PRO A 86 -5.66 24.72 -16.38
C PRO A 86 -4.55 24.73 -17.43
N ALA A 87 -4.92 24.66 -18.70
CA ALA A 87 -4.04 24.39 -19.86
C ALA A 87 -2.75 25.24 -19.93
N ALA A 88 -2.77 26.46 -19.44
CA ALA A 88 -1.59 27.34 -19.41
C ALA A 88 -0.48 26.90 -18.42
N SER A 89 -0.77 25.97 -17.51
CA SER A 89 0.14 25.48 -16.47
C SER A 89 0.48 23.99 -16.60
N ALA A 90 0.04 23.35 -17.70
CA ALA A 90 -0.08 21.89 -17.78
C ALA A 90 1.22 21.13 -18.12
N THR A 91 2.34 21.82 -18.33
CA THR A 91 3.61 21.19 -18.69
C THR A 91 4.46 20.89 -17.45
N GLY A 92 4.49 19.64 -17.06
CA GLY A 92 5.28 19.14 -15.93
C GLY A 92 4.48 18.91 -14.64
N PRO A 93 5.05 18.14 -13.69
CA PRO A 93 4.44 17.98 -12.37
C PRO A 93 4.53 19.30 -11.59
N ARG A 94 3.43 19.74 -10.96
CA ARG A 94 3.40 20.97 -10.17
C ARG A 94 4.28 20.95 -8.93
N SER A 95 4.51 19.78 -8.39
CA SER A 95 5.45 19.61 -7.29
C SER A 95 6.25 18.31 -7.49
N SER A 96 7.58 18.43 -7.44
CA SER A 96 8.50 17.29 -7.43
C SER A 96 8.65 16.67 -6.03
N HIS A 97 7.70 16.92 -5.11
CA HIS A 97 7.82 16.55 -3.69
C HIS A 97 7.16 15.20 -3.38
N GLU A 98 7.60 14.14 -4.06
CA GLU A 98 7.10 12.79 -3.77
C GLU A 98 7.21 12.41 -2.28
N LEU A 99 8.27 12.86 -1.59
CA LEU A 99 8.43 12.65 -0.16
C LEU A 99 7.38 13.41 0.67
N ARG A 100 7.02 14.63 0.27
CA ARG A 100 5.99 15.41 0.97
C ARG A 100 4.62 14.76 0.86
N ASP A 101 4.30 14.20 -0.32
CA ASP A 101 3.00 13.58 -0.58
C ASP A 101 2.85 12.24 0.20
N ALA A 102 3.95 11.55 0.47
CA ALA A 102 3.97 10.34 1.29
C ALA A 102 4.14 10.61 2.81
N ALA A 103 4.58 11.81 3.19
CA ALA A 103 4.94 12.14 4.56
C ALA A 103 3.82 11.88 5.59
N PRO A 104 2.53 12.23 5.34
CA PRO A 104 1.49 12.04 6.34
C PRO A 104 1.34 10.58 6.77
N ILE A 105 1.30 9.66 5.82
CA ILE A 105 1.15 8.24 6.13
C ILE A 105 2.44 7.62 6.65
N ALA A 106 3.59 8.08 6.17
CA ALA A 106 4.90 7.68 6.69
C ALA A 106 5.05 8.09 8.17
N LEU A 107 4.66 9.32 8.52
CA LEU A 107 4.66 9.80 9.90
C LEU A 107 3.70 9.00 10.79
N LEU A 108 2.53 8.62 10.30
CA LEU A 108 1.61 7.76 11.04
C LEU A 108 2.25 6.40 11.32
N THR A 109 2.87 5.78 10.31
CA THR A 109 3.51 4.46 10.43
C THR A 109 4.69 4.49 11.38
N VAL A 110 5.61 5.44 11.18
CA VAL A 110 6.79 5.63 12.03
C VAL A 110 6.38 6.05 13.44
N GLY A 111 5.40 6.95 13.58
CA GLY A 111 4.87 7.39 14.87
C GLY A 111 4.26 6.24 15.66
N THR A 112 3.51 5.34 15.01
CA THR A 112 2.97 4.12 15.63
C THR A 112 4.09 3.20 16.11
N TYR A 113 5.16 3.03 15.31
CA TYR A 113 6.33 2.26 15.70
C TYR A 113 7.05 2.89 16.90
N LEU A 114 7.35 4.19 16.86
CA LEU A 114 8.01 4.87 17.95
C LEU A 114 7.17 4.83 19.24
N ALA A 115 5.86 5.05 19.15
CA ALA A 115 4.97 4.93 20.29
C ALA A 115 5.01 3.54 20.94
N SER A 116 5.24 2.50 20.14
CA SER A 116 5.37 1.13 20.63
C SER A 116 6.65 0.89 21.45
N GLN A 117 7.72 1.69 21.21
CA GLN A 117 8.97 1.56 21.96
C GLN A 117 8.86 2.15 23.38
N TRP A 118 8.00 3.16 23.57
CA TRP A 118 7.82 3.81 24.88
C TRP A 118 6.70 3.23 25.73
N SER A 119 5.82 2.41 25.17
CA SER A 119 4.59 1.99 25.86
C SER A 119 4.51 0.50 26.14
N ASP A 120 5.57 -0.29 25.86
CA ASP A 120 5.60 -1.78 25.97
C ASP A 120 4.34 -2.46 25.36
N LYS A 121 3.66 -1.77 24.45
CA LYS A 121 2.46 -2.26 23.78
C LYS A 121 2.84 -3.07 22.56
N GLN A 122 3.02 -4.36 22.73
CA GLN A 122 3.29 -5.31 21.65
C GLN A 122 2.29 -5.15 20.47
N HIS A 123 1.03 -4.79 20.76
CA HIS A 123 0.01 -4.51 19.76
C HIS A 123 0.42 -3.37 18.80
N LEU A 124 0.95 -2.23 19.29
CA LEU A 124 1.37 -1.11 18.44
C LEU A 124 2.55 -1.50 17.55
N ARG A 125 3.49 -2.30 18.08
CA ARG A 125 4.63 -2.78 17.31
C ARG A 125 4.18 -3.68 16.15
N ARG A 126 3.29 -4.63 16.40
CA ARG A 126 2.69 -5.47 15.36
C ARG A 126 1.93 -4.63 14.33
N THR A 127 1.14 -3.67 14.78
CA THR A 127 0.42 -2.77 13.87
C THR A 127 1.37 -2.04 12.91
N SER A 128 2.50 -1.50 13.41
CA SER A 128 3.46 -0.80 12.55
C SER A 128 4.16 -1.72 11.54
N TYR A 129 4.47 -2.96 11.92
CA TYR A 129 5.03 -3.95 10.99
C TYR A 129 4.03 -4.33 9.90
N ASP A 130 2.78 -4.59 10.26
CA ASP A 130 1.74 -4.93 9.28
C ASP A 130 1.40 -3.74 8.38
N MET A 131 1.47 -2.50 8.90
CA MET A 131 1.36 -1.30 8.06
C MET A 131 2.48 -1.24 7.01
N ALA A 132 3.72 -1.53 7.42
CA ALA A 132 4.87 -1.54 6.52
C ALA A 132 4.79 -2.68 5.48
N GLU A 133 4.36 -3.86 5.91
CA GLU A 133 4.14 -5.01 5.03
C GLU A 133 3.05 -4.73 3.98
N ALA A 134 1.89 -4.25 4.42
CA ALA A 134 0.80 -3.88 3.52
C ALA A 134 1.20 -2.78 2.53
N ALA A 135 1.95 -1.77 2.97
CA ALA A 135 2.49 -0.72 2.13
C ALA A 135 3.47 -1.29 1.07
N GLY A 136 4.34 -2.21 1.46
CA GLY A 136 5.28 -2.90 0.56
C GLY A 136 4.56 -3.72 -0.52
N LEU A 137 3.58 -4.53 -0.12
CA LEU A 137 2.77 -5.34 -1.03
C LEU A 137 1.94 -4.47 -1.99
N ALA A 138 1.33 -3.38 -1.49
CA ALA A 138 0.59 -2.44 -2.32
C ALA A 138 1.49 -1.73 -3.36
N MET A 139 2.71 -1.35 -2.94
CA MET A 139 3.70 -0.77 -3.85
C MET A 139 4.12 -1.77 -4.94
N PHE A 140 4.40 -3.02 -4.55
CA PHE A 140 4.75 -4.09 -5.49
C PHE A 140 3.65 -4.32 -6.51
N SER A 141 2.40 -4.48 -6.06
CA SER A 141 1.25 -4.69 -6.95
C SER A 141 1.00 -3.48 -7.86
N SER A 142 1.13 -2.26 -7.31
CA SER A 142 1.05 -1.04 -8.11
C SER A 142 2.12 -0.99 -9.20
N ALA A 143 3.37 -1.36 -8.88
CA ALA A 143 4.46 -1.37 -9.86
C ALA A 143 4.20 -2.39 -10.99
N ALA A 144 3.70 -3.59 -10.64
CA ALA A 144 3.33 -4.60 -11.63
C ALA A 144 2.21 -4.11 -12.57
N LEU A 145 1.16 -3.50 -12.00
CA LEU A 145 0.07 -2.94 -12.79
C LEU A 145 0.51 -1.77 -13.67
N LYS A 146 1.40 -0.90 -13.21
CA LYS A 146 2.00 0.18 -14.02
C LYS A 146 2.72 -0.37 -15.25
N PHE A 147 3.49 -1.43 -15.06
CA PHE A 147 4.21 -2.07 -16.16
C PHE A 147 3.24 -2.63 -17.21
N VAL A 148 2.14 -3.25 -16.79
CA VAL A 148 1.13 -3.83 -17.68
C VAL A 148 0.32 -2.76 -18.39
N THR A 149 -0.12 -1.72 -17.67
CA THR A 149 -1.06 -0.72 -18.19
C THR A 149 -0.38 0.38 -19.00
N GLY A 150 0.83 0.77 -18.66
CA GLY A 150 1.63 1.77 -19.37
C GLY A 150 0.91 3.10 -19.60
N ARG A 151 0.00 3.53 -18.70
CA ARG A 151 -0.83 4.73 -18.85
C ARG A 151 -0.01 5.98 -18.67
N GLN A 152 -0.22 6.97 -19.54
CA GLN A 152 0.45 8.28 -19.44
C GLN A 152 -0.15 9.17 -18.35
N ARG A 153 0.72 9.96 -17.71
CA ARG A 153 0.35 10.91 -16.65
C ARG A 153 -0.28 12.19 -17.22
N PRO A 154 -1.13 12.89 -16.44
CA PRO A 154 -1.82 14.09 -16.90
C PRO A 154 -0.87 15.25 -17.27
N TYR A 155 0.34 15.33 -16.68
CA TYR A 155 1.33 16.33 -17.09
C TYR A 155 2.03 16.03 -18.42
N VAL A 156 1.91 14.80 -18.94
CA VAL A 156 2.47 14.38 -20.24
C VAL A 156 1.46 14.59 -21.35
N THR A 157 0.18 14.37 -21.08
CA THR A 157 -0.89 14.44 -22.07
C THR A 157 -2.17 14.99 -21.45
N PRO A 158 -2.95 15.81 -22.20
CA PRO A 158 -4.26 16.25 -21.73
C PRO A 158 -5.35 15.17 -21.82
N LYS A 159 -5.08 14.03 -22.50
CA LYS A 159 -6.05 12.98 -22.74
C LYS A 159 -5.86 11.82 -21.79
N SER A 160 -6.89 11.46 -21.05
CA SER A 160 -6.87 10.42 -20.03
C SER A 160 -6.82 8.98 -20.59
N ASN A 161 -7.15 8.79 -21.86
CA ASN A 161 -7.25 7.49 -22.52
C ASN A 161 -5.93 6.99 -23.15
N GLN A 162 -4.77 7.54 -22.76
CA GLN A 162 -3.47 7.14 -23.29
C GLN A 162 -2.89 5.94 -22.53
N TRP A 163 -3.42 4.75 -22.81
CA TRP A 163 -2.98 3.47 -22.26
C TRP A 163 -1.94 2.81 -23.15
N PHE A 164 -1.12 1.93 -22.57
CA PHE A 164 -0.06 1.16 -23.27
C PHE A 164 0.95 2.03 -24.01
N LYS A 165 1.27 3.19 -23.43
CA LYS A 165 2.20 4.20 -23.98
C LYS A 165 3.48 4.33 -23.16
N SER A 166 3.89 3.25 -22.45
CA SER A 166 5.08 3.23 -21.58
C SER A 166 5.05 4.30 -20.49
N GLY A 167 3.84 4.69 -20.05
CA GLY A 167 3.63 5.56 -18.91
C GLY A 167 3.60 4.78 -17.60
N ASP A 168 3.48 5.48 -16.48
CA ASP A 168 3.47 4.92 -15.14
C ASP A 168 2.40 5.55 -14.23
N ALA A 169 1.29 6.01 -14.83
CA ALA A 169 0.23 6.68 -14.09
C ALA A 169 -0.64 5.71 -13.30
N PHE A 170 -1.06 4.58 -13.87
CA PHE A 170 -2.08 3.70 -13.30
C PHE A 170 -1.50 2.42 -12.71
N PRO A 171 -1.94 2.05 -11.50
CA PRO A 171 -2.65 2.87 -10.51
C PRO A 171 -1.68 3.79 -9.75
N SER A 172 -2.19 4.73 -8.92
CA SER A 172 -1.34 5.57 -8.09
C SER A 172 -0.70 4.79 -6.95
N GLY A 173 0.64 4.61 -7.00
CA GLY A 173 1.38 3.87 -5.99
C GLY A 173 1.40 4.56 -4.62
N HIS A 174 1.52 5.89 -4.56
CA HIS A 174 1.46 6.64 -3.30
C HIS A 174 0.09 6.47 -2.62
N VAL A 175 -0.98 6.51 -3.40
CA VAL A 175 -2.34 6.31 -2.88
C VAL A 175 -2.52 4.87 -2.41
N ALA A 176 -2.03 3.88 -3.18
CA ALA A 176 -2.12 2.48 -2.77
C ALA A 176 -1.39 2.21 -1.44
N VAL A 177 -0.17 2.71 -1.29
CA VAL A 177 0.60 2.63 -0.03
C VAL A 177 -0.12 3.31 1.12
N ALA A 178 -0.63 4.52 0.89
CA ALA A 178 -1.32 5.30 1.93
C ALA A 178 -2.58 4.58 2.42
N PHE A 179 -3.42 4.08 1.50
CA PHE A 179 -4.64 3.37 1.87
C PHE A 179 -4.35 1.99 2.48
N ALA A 180 -3.28 1.28 2.07
CA ALA A 180 -2.90 0.02 2.67
C ALA A 180 -2.50 0.19 4.15
N ALA A 181 -1.60 1.13 4.45
CA ALA A 181 -1.20 1.43 5.81
C ALA A 181 -2.37 1.98 6.65
N ALA A 182 -3.21 2.86 6.06
CA ALA A 182 -4.39 3.40 6.72
C ALA A 182 -5.39 2.31 7.08
N THR A 183 -5.62 1.34 6.20
CA THR A 183 -6.53 0.22 6.45
C THR A 183 -6.05 -0.64 7.61
N VAL A 184 -4.76 -0.99 7.64
CA VAL A 184 -4.18 -1.74 8.76
C VAL A 184 -4.33 -0.96 10.06
N TYR A 185 -3.97 0.33 10.09
CA TYR A 185 -4.10 1.15 11.29
C TYR A 185 -5.55 1.28 11.74
N ALA A 186 -6.48 1.48 10.81
CA ALA A 186 -7.90 1.70 11.10
C ALA A 186 -8.63 0.43 11.55
N GLU A 187 -8.33 -0.73 10.94
CA GLU A 187 -9.15 -1.94 11.07
C GLU A 187 -8.49 -3.04 11.92
N ARG A 188 -7.25 -2.83 12.41
CA ARG A 188 -6.58 -3.84 13.26
C ARG A 188 -7.26 -4.04 14.61
N ASP A 189 -7.84 -3.01 15.17
CA ASP A 189 -8.57 -3.06 16.43
C ASP A 189 -9.97 -3.64 16.16
N PRO A 190 -10.44 -4.63 16.92
CA PRO A 190 -11.79 -5.19 16.74
C PRO A 190 -12.91 -4.15 16.87
N ASP A 191 -12.70 -3.12 17.71
CA ASP A 191 -13.65 -2.00 17.89
C ASP A 191 -12.95 -0.65 17.67
N PRO A 192 -12.61 -0.31 16.41
CA PRO A 192 -11.90 0.93 16.13
C PRO A 192 -12.84 2.13 16.26
N THR A 193 -12.40 3.15 17.01
CA THR A 193 -13.13 4.39 17.14
C THR A 193 -13.31 5.11 15.81
N PHE A 194 -14.38 5.87 15.66
CA PHE A 194 -14.60 6.73 14.50
C PHE A 194 -13.40 7.68 14.25
N ALA A 195 -12.86 8.28 15.32
CA ALA A 195 -11.71 9.17 15.21
C ALA A 195 -10.47 8.48 14.61
N ARG A 196 -10.20 7.23 14.98
CA ARG A 196 -9.10 6.42 14.45
C ARG A 196 -9.27 6.18 12.95
N ARG A 197 -10.47 5.79 12.53
CA ARG A 197 -10.78 5.59 11.09
C ARG A 197 -10.69 6.89 10.32
N ALA A 198 -11.28 7.97 10.85
CA ALA A 198 -11.26 9.28 10.21
C ALA A 198 -9.83 9.82 10.04
N LEU A 199 -8.98 9.68 11.06
CA LEU A 199 -7.58 10.06 10.98
C LEU A 199 -6.85 9.27 9.87
N ALA A 200 -6.94 7.94 9.90
CA ALA A 200 -6.21 7.08 8.97
C ALA A 200 -6.63 7.33 7.52
N TYR A 201 -7.92 7.20 7.24
CA TYR A 201 -8.42 7.39 5.88
C TYR A 201 -8.41 8.86 5.42
N GLY A 202 -8.49 9.81 6.36
CA GLY A 202 -8.30 11.25 6.09
C GLY A 202 -6.90 11.54 5.57
N LEU A 203 -5.85 11.00 6.21
CA LEU A 203 -4.46 11.14 5.76
C LEU A 203 -4.22 10.46 4.40
N ALA A 204 -4.80 9.28 4.18
CA ALA A 204 -4.71 8.59 2.90
C ALA A 204 -5.43 9.37 1.78
N THR A 205 -6.59 9.96 2.08
CA THR A 205 -7.33 10.81 1.14
C THR A 205 -6.57 12.11 0.84
N ALA A 206 -5.92 12.71 1.84
CA ALA A 206 -5.05 13.87 1.62
C ALA A 206 -3.88 13.53 0.69
N THR A 207 -3.31 12.31 0.78
CA THR A 207 -2.31 11.83 -0.18
C THR A 207 -2.91 11.75 -1.60
N ALA A 208 -4.11 11.19 -1.75
CA ALA A 208 -4.79 11.12 -3.05
C ALA A 208 -5.03 12.51 -3.65
N TYR A 209 -5.53 13.44 -2.83
CA TYR A 209 -5.73 14.83 -3.22
C TYR A 209 -4.41 15.47 -3.70
N ALA A 210 -3.33 15.33 -2.95
CA ALA A 210 -2.04 15.90 -3.30
C ALA A 210 -1.49 15.36 -4.64
N ARG A 211 -1.78 14.09 -4.96
CA ARG A 211 -1.37 13.47 -6.25
C ARG A 211 -2.17 14.01 -7.44
N ILE A 212 -3.44 14.33 -7.24
CA ILE A 212 -4.32 14.92 -8.26
C ILE A 212 -3.97 16.41 -8.44
N ASP A 213 -3.91 17.18 -7.36
CA ASP A 213 -3.55 18.59 -7.36
C ASP A 213 -2.15 18.83 -7.95
N GLY A 214 -1.20 17.93 -7.65
CA GLY A 214 0.14 17.94 -8.23
C GLY A 214 0.22 17.58 -9.71
N ASN A 215 -0.91 17.35 -10.40
CA ASN A 215 -0.98 16.95 -11.81
C ASN A 215 -0.18 15.65 -12.10
N SER A 216 -0.01 14.80 -11.10
CA SER A 216 0.81 13.57 -11.18
C SER A 216 0.00 12.34 -11.54
N HIS A 217 -1.28 12.32 -11.18
CA HIS A 217 -2.20 11.20 -11.39
C HIS A 217 -3.60 11.68 -11.78
N TRP A 218 -4.29 10.85 -12.55
CA TRP A 218 -5.70 11.00 -12.85
C TRP A 218 -6.55 10.65 -11.64
N LEU A 219 -7.80 11.10 -11.58
CA LEU A 219 -8.75 10.71 -10.54
C LEU A 219 -8.91 9.19 -10.46
N SER A 220 -9.09 8.54 -11.62
CA SER A 220 -9.22 7.08 -11.69
C SER A 220 -7.97 6.32 -11.24
N ASP A 221 -6.75 6.87 -11.44
CA ASP A 221 -5.53 6.29 -10.89
C ASP A 221 -5.53 6.30 -9.36
N ALA A 222 -6.08 7.37 -8.76
CA ALA A 222 -6.20 7.49 -7.31
C ALA A 222 -7.28 6.55 -6.75
N VAL A 223 -8.44 6.44 -7.41
CA VAL A 223 -9.51 5.50 -7.03
C VAL A 223 -9.02 4.06 -7.08
N ALA A 224 -8.36 3.66 -8.17
CA ALA A 224 -7.78 2.33 -8.30
C ALA A 224 -6.68 2.08 -7.25
N GLY A 225 -5.84 3.09 -6.97
CA GLY A 225 -4.83 3.02 -5.92
C GLY A 225 -5.45 2.82 -4.54
N ALA A 226 -6.51 3.56 -4.21
CA ALA A 226 -7.23 3.41 -2.95
C ALA A 226 -7.83 2.01 -2.79
N ALA A 227 -8.51 1.51 -3.83
CA ALA A 227 -9.09 0.17 -3.82
C ALA A 227 -8.02 -0.92 -3.63
N LEU A 228 -6.90 -0.83 -4.37
CA LEU A 228 -5.77 -1.74 -4.25
C LEU A 228 -5.19 -1.70 -2.83
N GLY A 229 -5.01 -0.50 -2.26
CA GLY A 229 -4.49 -0.31 -0.92
C GLY A 229 -5.38 -0.93 0.15
N ILE A 230 -6.69 -0.68 0.10
CA ILE A 230 -7.67 -1.27 1.03
C ILE A 230 -7.64 -2.80 0.94
N ALA A 231 -7.68 -3.35 -0.29
CA ALA A 231 -7.64 -4.79 -0.49
C ALA A 231 -6.35 -5.42 0.09
N THR A 232 -5.20 -4.78 -0.14
CA THR A 232 -3.90 -5.25 0.39
C THR A 232 -3.83 -5.14 1.91
N GLY A 233 -4.31 -4.05 2.50
CA GLY A 233 -4.36 -3.88 3.96
C GLY A 233 -5.21 -4.95 4.64
N ARG A 234 -6.40 -5.23 4.09
CA ARG A 234 -7.29 -6.31 4.57
C ARG A 234 -6.68 -7.69 4.39
N PHE A 235 -5.98 -7.91 3.27
CA PHE A 235 -5.25 -9.16 3.03
C PHE A 235 -4.25 -9.43 4.16
N VAL A 236 -3.43 -8.44 4.54
CA VAL A 236 -2.43 -8.58 5.62
C VAL A 236 -3.11 -8.87 6.95
N LEU A 237 -4.16 -8.13 7.30
CA LEU A 237 -4.92 -8.34 8.53
C LEU A 237 -5.54 -9.75 8.60
N HIS A 238 -6.11 -10.22 7.50
CA HIS A 238 -6.71 -11.55 7.43
C HIS A 238 -5.66 -12.67 7.58
N ARG A 239 -4.50 -12.51 6.96
CA ARG A 239 -3.38 -13.45 7.09
C ARG A 239 -2.87 -13.51 8.54
N GLU A 240 -2.71 -12.36 9.19
CA GLU A 240 -2.28 -12.28 10.59
C GLU A 240 -3.30 -12.91 11.53
N SER A 241 -4.60 -12.68 11.33
CA SER A 241 -5.67 -13.30 12.10
C SER A 241 -5.60 -14.83 12.02
N ARG A 242 -5.43 -15.38 10.81
CA ARG A 242 -5.27 -16.85 10.62
C ARG A 242 -4.02 -17.40 11.31
N ARG A 243 -2.91 -16.69 11.32
CA ARG A 243 -1.67 -17.10 12.00
C ARG A 243 -1.84 -17.10 13.51
N THR A 244 -2.55 -16.11 14.04
CA THR A 244 -2.82 -16.02 15.47
C THR A 244 -3.78 -17.13 15.93
N ALA A 245 -4.70 -17.54 15.08
CA ALA A 245 -5.63 -18.65 15.35
C ALA A 245 -4.95 -20.03 15.37
N MET A 246 -3.80 -20.19 14.70
CA MET A 246 -3.03 -21.44 14.66
C MET A 246 -1.68 -21.23 15.32
N GLN A 247 -1.54 -21.61 16.58
CA GLN A 247 -0.25 -21.58 17.29
C GLN A 247 0.25 -23.00 17.53
N PHE A 248 1.47 -23.28 17.04
CA PHE A 248 2.23 -24.45 17.37
C PHE A 248 3.27 -24.11 18.44
N GLY A 249 3.25 -24.83 19.55
CA GLY A 249 4.26 -24.73 20.60
C GLY A 249 4.98 -26.06 20.78
N VAL A 250 6.28 -26.01 21.00
CA VAL A 250 7.07 -27.16 21.42
C VAL A 250 7.63 -26.85 22.80
N ILE A 251 7.18 -27.60 23.80
CA ILE A 251 7.66 -27.49 25.19
C ILE A 251 8.64 -28.62 25.42
N PRO A 252 9.95 -28.36 25.54
CA PRO A 252 10.92 -29.41 25.87
C PRO A 252 10.69 -29.91 27.31
N THR A 253 10.71 -31.22 27.47
CA THR A 253 10.61 -31.88 28.76
C THR A 253 11.84 -32.76 29.01
N HIS A 254 12.09 -33.19 30.26
CA HIS A 254 13.26 -33.99 30.65
C HIS A 254 13.37 -35.36 29.94
N GLY A 255 12.41 -35.78 29.14
CA GLY A 255 12.41 -37.08 28.43
C GLY A 255 11.82 -36.99 27.03
N GLY A 256 11.63 -35.77 26.48
CA GLY A 256 11.03 -35.57 25.16
C GLY A 256 10.59 -34.14 24.93
N ALA A 257 9.60 -33.95 24.07
CA ALA A 257 8.98 -32.67 23.82
C ALA A 257 7.46 -32.82 23.72
N ILE A 258 6.73 -31.90 24.32
CA ILE A 258 5.28 -31.77 24.13
C ILE A 258 5.03 -30.81 22.97
N ILE A 259 4.38 -31.32 21.94
CA ILE A 259 3.89 -30.49 20.86
C ILE A 259 2.48 -30.02 21.25
N THR A 260 2.33 -28.68 21.40
CA THR A 260 1.02 -28.08 21.65
C THR A 260 0.51 -27.47 20.35
N TRP A 261 -0.73 -27.74 20.04
CA TRP A 261 -1.44 -27.14 18.94
C TRP A 261 -2.68 -26.46 19.51
N THR A 262 -2.71 -25.12 19.39
CA THR A 262 -3.87 -24.33 19.80
C THR A 262 -4.57 -23.85 18.54
N PHE A 263 -5.82 -24.25 18.41
CA PHE A 263 -6.73 -23.74 17.39
C PHE A 263 -7.80 -22.89 18.09
N GLN A 264 -7.83 -21.59 17.81
CA GLN A 264 -8.91 -20.70 18.22
C GLN A 264 -9.79 -20.47 17.00
N PRO A 265 -10.94 -21.13 16.87
CA PRO A 265 -11.89 -20.79 15.83
C PRO A 265 -12.37 -19.35 16.06
N ASN A 266 -12.38 -18.55 15.01
CA ASN A 266 -13.02 -17.24 15.04
C ASN A 266 -14.53 -17.45 15.23
N GLU A 267 -15.08 -16.91 16.31
CA GLU A 267 -16.53 -16.80 16.51
C GLU A 267 -17.14 -15.76 15.57
#